data_349d726355a9f52689731169d9fb6cf4
#
_entry.id   349d726355a9f52689731169d9fb6cf4
#
_cell.length_a   1.000
_cell.length_b   1.000
_cell.length_c   1.000
_cell.angle_alpha   90.00
_cell.angle_beta   90.00
_cell.angle_gamma   90.00
#
_symmetry.space_group_name_H-M   'P 1'
#
loop_
_entity.id
_entity.type
_entity.pdbx_description
1 polymer ?
#
loop_
_entity_poly.entity_id
_entity_poly.type
_entity_poly.pdbx_seq_one_letter_code
_entity_poly.pdbx_strand_id
1 'polypeptide(L)'
;MSGTIDRREFLTRTVLGVAALGLPHVQHWPSLVAAPPTGMFLSLPPWALARNVGWPEQARLAARVGYKGIDWAFGAAKSAGVEATRALLAELAITPAIVNLPMQAPLGPDDAAFEAQLPKLADDAAFCQAIGCSRFQFVLAPTTIAGQSSDERWTLVQRRLSTVAAVLAQHDMRLGLEFLGPLIFRQRRNGPGDAPVSPVPFVWTLRETLALCEASAPNIGVTLDAWHWYHSGGTAADIRAASASRIVHVHVSDARAMPPEDVRDDMRLLPGEGVIDLVGFFQALKAIGYQGGVAPEVIGPRIPDGMSPEESARLGLETTTAVMRKAGVY
;
A
#
# COMPACT_ATOMS: atom_id res chain seq x y z
N MET A 1 4.07 10.36 -49.46
CA MET A 1 3.66 8.97 -49.36
C MET A 1 3.74 8.61 -47.88
N SER A 2 2.57 8.61 -47.23
CA SER A 2 2.42 8.40 -45.78
C SER A 2 2.11 6.91 -45.56
N GLY A 3 3.05 6.18 -45.03
CA GLY A 3 2.87 4.76 -44.67
C GLY A 3 2.36 4.65 -43.25
N THR A 4 1.08 4.34 -43.08
CA THR A 4 0.48 3.94 -41.81
C THR A 4 0.93 2.54 -41.48
N ILE A 5 1.68 2.38 -40.38
CA ILE A 5 2.07 1.07 -39.85
C ILE A 5 0.84 0.42 -39.20
N ASP A 6 0.47 -0.77 -39.67
CA ASP A 6 -0.66 -1.56 -39.14
C ASP A 6 -0.37 -2.02 -37.70
N ARG A 7 -1.33 -1.80 -36.80
CA ARG A 7 -1.28 -2.19 -35.39
C ARG A 7 -1.04 -3.69 -35.17
N ARG A 8 -1.29 -4.54 -36.14
CA ARG A 8 -1.04 -5.99 -36.06
C ARG A 8 0.43 -6.35 -36.27
N GLU A 9 1.18 -5.60 -37.08
CA GLU A 9 2.61 -5.86 -37.29
C GLU A 9 3.49 -5.44 -36.10
N PHE A 10 3.05 -4.44 -35.32
CA PHE A 10 3.78 -4.01 -34.12
C PHE A 10 3.75 -5.08 -33.02
N LEU A 11 2.64 -5.80 -32.85
CA LEU A 11 2.50 -6.84 -31.83
C LEU A 11 3.26 -8.13 -32.15
N THR A 12 3.56 -8.40 -33.43
CA THR A 12 4.24 -9.62 -33.85
C THR A 12 5.78 -9.51 -33.79
N ARG A 13 6.33 -8.30 -33.78
CA ARG A 13 7.81 -8.11 -33.72
C ARG A 13 8.39 -8.00 -32.31
N THR A 14 7.57 -7.81 -31.29
CA THR A 14 8.02 -7.70 -29.89
C THR A 14 8.11 -9.06 -29.16
N VAL A 15 7.69 -10.16 -29.78
CA VAL A 15 7.63 -11.49 -29.15
C VAL A 15 8.82 -12.41 -29.53
N LEU A 16 9.71 -12.00 -30.44
CA LEU A 16 10.80 -12.84 -30.92
C LEU A 16 12.20 -12.41 -30.47
N GLY A 17 12.35 -12.10 -29.19
CA GLY A 17 13.66 -11.68 -28.64
C GLY A 17 13.98 -12.17 -27.22
N VAL A 18 13.15 -13.04 -26.62
CA VAL A 18 13.51 -13.66 -25.34
C VAL A 18 14.10 -15.04 -25.61
N ALA A 19 15.44 -15.09 -25.70
CA ALA A 19 16.16 -16.35 -25.66
C ALA A 19 15.78 -17.11 -24.40
N ALA A 20 15.42 -18.36 -24.53
CA ALA A 20 15.14 -19.29 -23.44
C ALA A 20 16.42 -19.45 -22.59
N LEU A 21 16.59 -18.58 -21.60
CA LEU A 21 17.46 -18.86 -20.47
C LEU A 21 16.72 -19.88 -19.61
N GLY A 22 17.38 -21.03 -19.37
CA GLY A 22 16.83 -22.15 -18.64
C GLY A 22 16.15 -21.69 -17.33
N LEU A 23 14.87 -21.98 -17.20
CA LEU A 23 14.09 -21.70 -16.00
C LEU A 23 14.76 -22.45 -14.84
N PRO A 24 15.16 -21.76 -13.74
CA PRO A 24 15.50 -22.46 -12.54
C PRO A 24 14.27 -23.24 -12.08
N HIS A 25 14.46 -24.48 -11.65
CA HIS A 25 13.43 -25.33 -11.07
C HIS A 25 12.63 -24.52 -10.04
N VAL A 26 11.36 -24.25 -10.33
CA VAL A 26 10.40 -23.76 -9.35
C VAL A 26 10.27 -24.88 -8.31
N GLN A 27 10.97 -24.74 -7.18
CA GLN A 27 10.76 -25.62 -6.05
C GLN A 27 9.32 -25.41 -5.57
N HIS A 28 8.46 -26.39 -5.83
CA HIS A 28 7.14 -26.46 -5.21
C HIS A 28 7.32 -26.69 -3.71
N TRP A 29 7.28 -25.61 -2.96
CA TRP A 29 7.22 -25.67 -1.51
C TRP A 29 5.81 -26.10 -1.11
N PRO A 30 5.64 -27.15 -0.28
CA PRO A 30 4.33 -27.48 0.25
C PRO A 30 3.80 -26.28 1.05
N SER A 31 2.50 -26.00 0.94
CA SER A 31 1.83 -24.88 1.60
C SER A 31 1.84 -25.07 3.14
N LEU A 32 2.95 -24.66 3.79
CA LEU A 32 3.03 -24.55 5.25
C LEU A 32 2.55 -23.18 5.76
N VAL A 33 2.22 -22.26 4.84
CA VAL A 33 1.65 -20.97 5.22
C VAL A 33 0.18 -21.18 5.53
N ALA A 34 -0.25 -20.78 6.71
CA ALA A 34 -1.67 -20.77 7.06
C ALA A 34 -2.45 -19.99 6.00
N ALA A 35 -3.62 -20.50 5.60
CA ALA A 35 -4.49 -19.76 4.71
C ALA A 35 -4.79 -18.39 5.33
N PRO A 36 -4.75 -17.30 4.52
CA PRO A 36 -5.05 -15.98 5.05
C PRO A 36 -6.46 -15.97 5.67
N PRO A 37 -6.68 -15.18 6.73
CA PRO A 37 -7.99 -15.06 7.34
C PRO A 37 -9.05 -14.67 6.29
N THR A 38 -10.24 -15.22 6.41
CA THR A 38 -11.38 -14.84 5.57
C THR A 38 -11.96 -13.52 6.05
N GLY A 39 -12.37 -12.64 5.13
CA GLY A 39 -12.91 -11.32 5.45
C GLY A 39 -11.84 -10.28 5.74
N MET A 40 -12.24 -9.23 6.47
CA MET A 40 -11.31 -8.21 6.98
C MET A 40 -10.67 -8.69 8.27
N PHE A 41 -9.36 -8.53 8.39
CA PHE A 41 -8.60 -8.89 9.58
C PHE A 41 -7.64 -7.77 10.00
N LEU A 42 -7.36 -7.65 11.29
CA LEU A 42 -6.45 -6.62 11.78
C LEU A 42 -5.00 -7.01 11.56
N SER A 43 -4.25 -6.07 10.97
CA SER A 43 -2.82 -6.16 10.69
C SER A 43 -2.06 -5.11 11.51
N LEU A 44 -0.97 -5.50 12.17
CA LEU A 44 -0.12 -4.57 12.94
C LEU A 44 0.77 -3.79 11.97
N PRO A 45 0.73 -2.44 11.94
CA PRO A 45 1.71 -1.59 11.27
C PRO A 45 2.84 -1.20 12.25
N PRO A 46 4.00 -1.90 12.25
CA PRO A 46 5.02 -1.68 13.27
C PRO A 46 5.61 -0.27 13.27
N TRP A 47 5.70 0.39 12.09
CA TRP A 47 6.20 1.76 11.99
C TRP A 47 5.32 2.79 12.72
N ALA A 48 4.03 2.51 12.88
CA ALA A 48 3.11 3.38 13.60
C ALA A 48 3.00 3.01 15.09
N LEU A 49 2.76 1.73 15.40
CA LEU A 49 2.37 1.26 16.73
C LEU A 49 3.42 0.46 17.49
N ALA A 50 4.50 0.04 16.84
CA ALA A 50 5.55 -0.76 17.44
C ALA A 50 6.94 -0.22 17.07
N ARG A 51 7.11 1.09 17.17
CA ARG A 51 8.37 1.78 16.82
C ARG A 51 9.54 1.19 17.61
N ASN A 52 10.69 1.07 16.94
CA ASN A 52 11.93 0.53 17.48
C ASN A 52 11.89 -0.98 17.82
N VAL A 53 10.81 -1.68 17.48
CA VAL A 53 10.78 -3.15 17.54
C VAL A 53 11.25 -3.70 16.19
N GLY A 54 12.27 -4.53 16.20
CA GLY A 54 12.81 -5.15 14.99
C GLY A 54 12.16 -6.49 14.67
N TRP A 55 12.36 -7.00 13.46
CA TRP A 55 12.08 -8.38 13.12
C TRP A 55 13.06 -9.32 13.86
N PRO A 56 12.66 -10.47 14.42
CA PRO A 56 11.33 -11.11 14.34
C PRO A 56 10.34 -10.73 15.46
N GLU A 57 10.75 -9.87 16.41
CA GLU A 57 9.94 -9.52 17.57
C GLU A 57 8.63 -8.77 17.19
N GLN A 58 8.61 -8.06 16.07
CA GLN A 58 7.38 -7.45 15.52
C GLN A 58 6.29 -8.50 15.28
N ALA A 59 6.65 -9.65 14.69
CA ALA A 59 5.70 -10.74 14.43
C ALA A 59 5.21 -11.38 15.74
N ARG A 60 6.10 -11.58 16.71
CA ARG A 60 5.73 -12.09 18.04
C ARG A 60 4.82 -11.13 18.79
N LEU A 61 5.09 -9.83 18.69
CA LEU A 61 4.25 -8.79 19.27
C LEU A 61 2.85 -8.80 18.66
N ALA A 62 2.74 -8.86 17.34
CA ALA A 62 1.47 -8.95 16.65
C ALA A 62 0.63 -10.14 17.16
N ALA A 63 1.24 -11.32 17.26
CA ALA A 63 0.59 -12.52 17.77
C ALA A 63 0.15 -12.39 19.24
N ARG A 64 1.02 -11.91 20.12
CA ARG A 64 0.72 -11.73 21.56
C ARG A 64 -0.45 -10.77 21.80
N VAL A 65 -0.50 -9.69 21.03
CA VAL A 65 -1.57 -8.68 21.13
C VAL A 65 -2.88 -9.17 20.52
N GLY A 66 -2.84 -10.09 19.55
CA GLY A 66 -4.02 -10.70 18.95
C GLY A 66 -4.29 -10.26 17.51
N TYR A 67 -3.38 -9.54 16.87
CA TYR A 67 -3.44 -9.30 15.43
C TYR A 67 -3.39 -10.60 14.64
N LYS A 68 -3.98 -10.60 13.44
CA LYS A 68 -3.96 -11.74 12.51
C LYS A 68 -3.00 -11.52 11.34
N GLY A 69 -2.55 -10.29 11.17
CA GLY A 69 -1.60 -9.91 10.16
C GLY A 69 -0.54 -8.94 10.67
N ILE A 70 0.46 -8.73 9.85
CA ILE A 70 1.51 -7.74 10.05
C ILE A 70 1.83 -7.05 8.73
N ASP A 71 1.93 -5.73 8.77
CA ASP A 71 2.52 -4.91 7.73
C ASP A 71 4.01 -4.81 8.09
N TRP A 72 4.90 -5.46 7.36
CA TRP A 72 6.12 -5.95 7.96
C TRP A 72 7.43 -5.34 7.44
N ALA A 73 8.53 -5.58 8.15
CA ALA A 73 9.86 -5.10 7.82
C ALA A 73 10.55 -6.03 6.82
N PHE A 74 10.50 -5.70 5.54
CA PHE A 74 11.00 -6.52 4.43
C PHE A 74 12.46 -6.93 4.55
N GLY A 75 13.38 -5.96 4.74
CA GLY A 75 14.82 -6.21 4.67
C GLY A 75 15.32 -7.20 5.71
N ALA A 76 14.88 -7.06 6.95
CA ALA A 76 15.32 -7.94 8.05
C ALA A 76 14.76 -9.36 7.90
N ALA A 77 13.52 -9.52 7.45
CA ALA A 77 12.95 -10.83 7.18
C ALA A 77 13.62 -11.51 5.97
N LYS A 78 13.91 -10.75 4.91
CA LYS A 78 14.66 -11.30 3.77
C LYS A 78 16.07 -11.77 4.16
N SER A 79 16.74 -11.03 5.05
CA SER A 79 18.05 -11.43 5.59
C SER A 79 17.98 -12.70 6.43
N ALA A 80 16.86 -12.97 7.13
CA ALA A 80 16.65 -14.22 7.86
C ALA A 80 16.40 -15.42 6.92
N GLY A 81 15.99 -15.18 5.70
CA GLY A 81 15.71 -16.18 4.68
C GLY A 81 14.27 -16.69 4.68
N VAL A 82 13.88 -17.38 3.60
CA VAL A 82 12.51 -17.86 3.37
C VAL A 82 12.06 -18.82 4.46
N GLU A 83 12.88 -19.84 4.75
CA GLU A 83 12.49 -20.93 5.68
C GLU A 83 12.27 -20.43 7.10
N ALA A 84 13.21 -19.64 7.63
CA ALA A 84 13.10 -19.08 8.97
C ALA A 84 11.90 -18.13 9.09
N THR A 85 11.66 -17.31 8.06
CA THR A 85 10.52 -16.38 8.02
C THR A 85 9.20 -17.14 7.98
N ARG A 86 9.07 -18.15 7.11
CA ARG A 86 7.87 -18.99 7.00
C ARG A 86 7.58 -19.74 8.30
N ALA A 87 8.61 -20.37 8.88
CA ALA A 87 8.47 -21.12 10.13
C ALA A 87 7.92 -20.22 11.24
N LEU A 88 8.48 -19.02 11.40
CA LEU A 88 8.03 -18.07 12.40
C LEU A 88 6.58 -17.61 12.16
N LEU A 89 6.23 -17.24 10.92
CA LEU A 89 4.88 -16.79 10.58
C LEU A 89 3.84 -17.90 10.80
N ALA A 90 4.20 -19.14 10.46
CA ALA A 90 3.34 -20.32 10.68
C ALA A 90 3.16 -20.65 12.17
N GLU A 91 4.25 -20.63 12.95
CA GLU A 91 4.22 -20.82 14.41
C GLU A 91 3.29 -19.82 15.10
N LEU A 92 3.37 -18.56 14.67
CA LEU A 92 2.60 -17.47 15.26
C LEU A 92 1.19 -17.33 14.66
N ALA A 93 0.85 -18.06 13.61
CA ALA A 93 -0.38 -17.91 12.82
C ALA A 93 -0.59 -16.45 12.36
N ILE A 94 0.47 -15.76 11.93
CA ILE A 94 0.47 -14.38 11.46
C ILE A 94 0.58 -14.35 9.92
N THR A 95 -0.34 -13.63 9.29
CA THR A 95 -0.33 -13.39 7.84
C THR A 95 0.56 -12.17 7.52
N PRO A 96 1.55 -12.28 6.62
CA PRO A 96 2.27 -11.12 6.10
C PRO A 96 1.33 -10.36 5.15
N ALA A 97 0.71 -9.27 5.64
CA ALA A 97 -0.41 -8.63 4.98
C ALA A 97 0.03 -7.77 3.78
N ILE A 98 1.03 -6.92 3.98
CA ILE A 98 1.57 -6.02 2.95
C ILE A 98 2.98 -5.56 3.33
N VAL A 99 3.75 -5.14 2.32
CA VAL A 99 5.09 -4.54 2.50
C VAL A 99 5.29 -3.39 1.51
N ASN A 100 6.12 -2.42 1.86
CA ASN A 100 6.47 -1.34 0.95
C ASN A 100 7.22 -1.86 -0.29
N LEU A 101 6.89 -1.31 -1.46
CA LEU A 101 7.57 -1.63 -2.72
C LEU A 101 9.08 -1.34 -2.56
N PRO A 102 9.96 -2.33 -2.70
CA PRO A 102 11.39 -2.19 -2.38
C PRO A 102 12.18 -1.57 -3.55
N MET A 103 11.68 -0.47 -4.09
CA MET A 103 12.31 0.29 -5.17
C MET A 103 12.59 1.72 -4.76
N GLN A 104 13.73 2.27 -5.22
CA GLN A 104 14.07 3.67 -5.03
C GLN A 104 13.50 4.50 -6.17
N ALA A 105 12.72 5.55 -5.83
CA ALA A 105 12.10 6.47 -6.79
C ALA A 105 11.50 5.79 -8.04
N PRO A 106 10.62 4.76 -7.90
CA PRO A 106 10.14 3.96 -9.03
C PRO A 106 9.37 4.80 -10.07
N LEU A 107 8.82 5.92 -9.66
CA LEU A 107 8.10 6.87 -10.51
C LEU A 107 8.93 8.13 -10.86
N GLY A 108 10.25 8.06 -10.68
CA GLY A 108 11.18 9.12 -11.08
C GLY A 108 11.38 9.20 -12.60
N PRO A 109 12.03 10.27 -13.11
CA PRO A 109 12.21 10.47 -14.54
C PRO A 109 13.37 9.64 -15.14
N ASP A 110 14.26 9.11 -14.32
CA ASP A 110 15.44 8.36 -14.79
C ASP A 110 15.06 6.94 -15.21
N ASP A 111 15.06 6.68 -16.51
CA ASP A 111 14.70 5.38 -17.07
C ASP A 111 15.76 4.32 -16.74
N ALA A 112 17.06 4.66 -16.82
CA ALA A 112 18.14 3.71 -16.58
C ALA A 112 18.16 3.25 -15.09
N ALA A 113 18.00 4.19 -14.15
CA ALA A 113 17.92 3.88 -12.73
C ALA A 113 16.69 3.05 -12.39
N PHE A 114 15.58 3.24 -13.09
CA PHE A 114 14.38 2.41 -12.94
C PHE A 114 14.62 0.99 -13.45
N GLU A 115 15.08 0.85 -14.69
CA GLU A 115 15.28 -0.46 -15.33
C GLU A 115 16.28 -1.33 -14.57
N ALA A 116 17.35 -0.72 -14.05
CA ALA A 116 18.36 -1.41 -13.25
C ALA A 116 17.81 -2.06 -11.96
N GLN A 117 16.65 -1.63 -11.47
CA GLN A 117 16.04 -2.18 -10.26
C GLN A 117 15.07 -3.35 -10.54
N LEU A 118 14.61 -3.55 -11.77
CA LEU A 118 13.59 -4.57 -12.09
C LEU A 118 14.03 -6.00 -11.77
N PRO A 119 15.30 -6.43 -12.01
CA PRO A 119 15.76 -7.77 -11.63
C PRO A 119 15.65 -7.99 -10.11
N LYS A 120 16.08 -6.99 -9.33
CA LYS A 120 15.97 -7.05 -7.86
C LYS A 120 14.52 -7.08 -7.40
N LEU A 121 13.62 -6.35 -8.05
CA LEU A 121 12.19 -6.41 -7.75
C LEU A 121 11.62 -7.82 -7.98
N ALA A 122 12.03 -8.51 -9.03
CA ALA A 122 11.62 -9.89 -9.28
C ALA A 122 12.08 -10.83 -8.16
N ASP A 123 13.33 -10.72 -7.71
CA ASP A 123 13.85 -11.49 -6.57
C ASP A 123 13.11 -11.19 -5.26
N ASP A 124 12.76 -9.92 -5.04
CA ASP A 124 12.01 -9.47 -3.87
C ASP A 124 10.56 -9.98 -3.90
N ALA A 125 9.93 -10.00 -5.07
CA ALA A 125 8.60 -10.55 -5.28
C ALA A 125 8.58 -12.08 -5.09
N ALA A 126 9.59 -12.79 -5.61
CA ALA A 126 9.75 -14.23 -5.39
C ALA A 126 9.90 -14.58 -3.90
N PHE A 127 10.68 -13.80 -3.16
CA PHE A 127 10.79 -13.95 -1.70
C PHE A 127 9.42 -13.76 -1.02
N CYS A 128 8.70 -12.68 -1.34
CA CYS A 128 7.37 -12.41 -0.79
C CYS A 128 6.38 -13.52 -1.10
N GLN A 129 6.32 -14.00 -2.34
CA GLN A 129 5.49 -15.13 -2.75
C GLN A 129 5.82 -16.38 -1.91
N ALA A 130 7.11 -16.69 -1.75
CA ALA A 130 7.56 -17.86 -1.01
C ALA A 130 7.15 -17.86 0.47
N ILE A 131 6.98 -16.69 1.09
CA ILE A 131 6.54 -16.56 2.48
C ILE A 131 5.03 -16.29 2.62
N GLY A 132 4.27 -16.26 1.52
CA GLY A 132 2.82 -16.05 1.50
C GLY A 132 2.38 -14.59 1.55
N CYS A 133 3.28 -13.63 1.32
CA CYS A 133 2.92 -12.22 1.11
C CYS A 133 2.65 -11.99 -0.37
N SER A 134 1.46 -11.47 -0.70
CA SER A 134 1.05 -11.23 -2.10
C SER A 134 0.83 -9.75 -2.42
N ARG A 135 1.26 -8.83 -1.54
CA ARG A 135 0.93 -7.41 -1.67
C ARG A 135 2.13 -6.51 -1.39
N PHE A 136 2.36 -5.59 -2.32
CA PHE A 136 3.19 -4.41 -2.09
C PHE A 136 2.32 -3.16 -1.99
N GLN A 137 2.80 -2.13 -1.30
CA GLN A 137 2.24 -0.78 -1.33
C GLN A 137 3.28 0.24 -1.77
N PHE A 138 2.80 1.35 -2.31
CA PHE A 138 3.63 2.49 -2.68
C PHE A 138 2.85 3.79 -2.48
N VAL A 139 3.47 4.73 -1.75
CA VAL A 139 2.88 6.06 -1.54
C VAL A 139 3.05 6.89 -2.81
N LEU A 140 1.93 7.34 -3.39
CA LEU A 140 1.89 8.11 -4.63
C LEU A 140 1.97 9.61 -4.32
N ALA A 141 3.01 10.26 -4.83
CA ALA A 141 3.13 11.72 -4.70
C ALA A 141 1.96 12.42 -5.41
N PRO A 142 1.26 13.36 -4.75
CA PRO A 142 0.04 13.99 -5.25
C PRO A 142 0.32 15.16 -6.21
N THR A 143 1.57 15.33 -6.66
CA THR A 143 2.01 16.42 -7.53
C THR A 143 2.91 15.91 -8.66
N THR A 144 3.00 16.71 -9.72
CA THR A 144 4.02 16.51 -10.75
C THR A 144 5.42 16.82 -10.21
N ILE A 145 6.46 16.42 -10.93
CA ILE A 145 7.83 16.90 -10.71
C ILE A 145 8.05 18.21 -11.48
N ALA A 146 9.06 18.99 -11.04
CA ALA A 146 9.35 20.29 -11.64
C ALA A 146 9.56 20.18 -13.15
N GLY A 147 8.90 21.04 -13.90
CA GLY A 147 8.98 21.09 -15.36
C GLY A 147 8.10 20.09 -16.12
N GLN A 148 7.30 19.27 -15.40
CA GLN A 148 6.36 18.32 -15.98
C GLN A 148 4.92 18.82 -15.91
N SER A 149 4.17 18.69 -17.00
CA SER A 149 2.71 18.81 -17.02
C SER A 149 2.05 17.57 -16.38
N SER A 150 0.77 17.68 -16.04
CA SER A 150 0.00 16.54 -15.52
C SER A 150 -0.09 15.39 -16.52
N ASP A 151 -0.20 15.66 -17.82
CA ASP A 151 -0.31 14.64 -18.86
C ASP A 151 1.03 13.89 -19.07
N GLU A 152 2.15 14.62 -19.05
CA GLU A 152 3.48 14.00 -19.10
C GLU A 152 3.73 13.14 -17.86
N ARG A 153 3.31 13.62 -16.68
CA ARG A 153 3.40 12.87 -15.44
C ARG A 153 2.54 11.61 -15.47
N TRP A 154 1.30 11.72 -15.98
CA TRP A 154 0.40 10.58 -16.15
C TRP A 154 1.02 9.50 -17.04
N THR A 155 1.51 9.90 -18.21
CA THR A 155 2.13 8.98 -19.18
C THR A 155 3.33 8.26 -18.60
N LEU A 156 4.22 8.99 -17.90
CA LEU A 156 5.38 8.40 -17.24
C LEU A 156 4.96 7.40 -16.16
N VAL A 157 4.07 7.82 -15.25
CA VAL A 157 3.65 7.01 -14.11
C VAL A 157 2.92 5.75 -14.59
N GLN A 158 1.98 5.87 -15.54
CA GLN A 158 1.28 4.74 -16.13
C GLN A 158 2.25 3.72 -16.74
N ARG A 159 3.21 4.17 -17.54
CA ARG A 159 4.24 3.31 -18.16
C ARG A 159 5.06 2.57 -17.10
N ARG A 160 5.54 3.27 -16.07
CA ARG A 160 6.31 2.69 -14.96
C ARG A 160 5.50 1.65 -14.18
N LEU A 161 4.27 2.00 -13.82
CA LEU A 161 3.36 1.10 -13.11
C LEU A 161 3.05 -0.16 -13.94
N SER A 162 2.83 -0.02 -15.25
CA SER A 162 2.62 -1.19 -16.12
C SER A 162 3.83 -2.11 -16.15
N THR A 163 5.05 -1.57 -16.17
CA THR A 163 6.28 -2.36 -16.13
C THR A 163 6.45 -3.07 -14.77
N VAL A 164 6.26 -2.36 -13.66
CA VAL A 164 6.29 -2.95 -12.30
C VAL A 164 5.22 -4.05 -12.19
N ALA A 165 4.01 -3.79 -12.65
CA ALA A 165 2.91 -4.75 -12.62
C ALA A 165 3.22 -6.04 -13.39
N ALA A 166 3.90 -5.95 -14.52
CA ALA A 166 4.30 -7.12 -15.32
C ALA A 166 5.31 -7.99 -14.57
N VAL A 167 6.26 -7.40 -13.84
CA VAL A 167 7.19 -8.15 -12.97
C VAL A 167 6.42 -8.82 -11.82
N LEU A 168 5.54 -8.07 -11.14
CA LEU A 168 4.78 -8.55 -10.00
C LEU A 168 3.80 -9.69 -10.38
N ALA A 169 3.23 -9.63 -11.58
CA ALA A 169 2.30 -10.66 -12.07
C ALA A 169 2.95 -12.05 -12.21
N GLN A 170 4.27 -12.12 -12.43
CA GLN A 170 5.01 -13.39 -12.50
C GLN A 170 5.07 -14.10 -11.13
N HIS A 171 4.75 -13.40 -10.05
CA HIS A 171 4.79 -13.89 -8.68
C HIS A 171 3.44 -13.78 -7.97
N ASP A 172 2.34 -13.66 -8.72
CA ASP A 172 0.97 -13.47 -8.19
C ASP A 172 0.86 -12.29 -7.19
N MET A 173 1.73 -11.27 -7.36
CA MET A 173 1.78 -10.11 -6.50
C MET A 173 0.90 -8.97 -7.02
N ARG A 174 0.38 -8.18 -6.08
CA ARG A 174 -0.41 -6.97 -6.33
C ARG A 174 0.30 -5.74 -5.76
N LEU A 175 0.06 -4.58 -6.36
CA LEU A 175 0.55 -3.30 -5.85
C LEU A 175 -0.63 -2.41 -5.47
N GLY A 176 -0.66 -1.93 -4.21
CA GLY A 176 -1.55 -0.88 -3.73
C GLY A 176 -0.89 0.48 -3.84
N LEU A 177 -1.54 1.43 -4.52
CA LEU A 177 -1.13 2.82 -4.54
C LEU A 177 -1.85 3.58 -3.42
N GLU A 178 -1.11 4.21 -2.54
CA GLU A 178 -1.66 5.05 -1.48
C GLU A 178 -1.58 6.52 -1.92
N PHE A 179 -2.73 7.15 -2.13
CA PHE A 179 -2.79 8.56 -2.47
C PHE A 179 -2.76 9.44 -1.22
N LEU A 180 -2.23 10.65 -1.33
CA LEU A 180 -2.10 11.59 -0.23
C LEU A 180 -3.16 12.70 -0.31
N GLY A 181 -4.23 12.59 0.49
CA GLY A 181 -5.40 13.48 0.49
C GLY A 181 -5.18 14.88 1.08
N PRO A 182 -4.47 15.07 2.22
CA PRO A 182 -4.33 16.38 2.85
C PRO A 182 -3.70 17.45 1.95
N LEU A 183 -4.17 18.69 2.10
CA LEU A 183 -3.73 19.83 1.30
C LEU A 183 -2.22 20.11 1.41
N ILE A 184 -1.64 19.86 2.58
CA ILE A 184 -0.20 20.08 2.85
C ILE A 184 0.70 19.33 1.86
N PHE A 185 0.31 18.14 1.38
CA PHE A 185 1.09 17.36 0.42
C PHE A 185 1.05 17.93 -1.00
N ARG A 186 0.09 18.79 -1.29
CA ARG A 186 -0.04 19.49 -2.58
C ARG A 186 0.50 20.92 -2.55
N GLN A 187 0.90 21.40 -1.37
CA GLN A 187 1.48 22.72 -1.17
C GLN A 187 2.96 22.58 -0.80
N ARG A 188 3.85 22.96 -1.71
CA ARG A 188 5.28 23.02 -1.39
C ARG A 188 5.60 24.39 -0.77
N ARG A 189 6.32 24.40 0.33
CA ARG A 189 6.98 25.61 0.87
C ARG A 189 8.49 25.44 0.69
N ASN A 190 9.17 26.45 0.16
CA ASN A 190 10.63 26.43 0.00
C ASN A 190 11.35 26.61 1.34
N GLY A 191 10.66 27.16 2.36
CA GLY A 191 11.15 27.32 3.73
C GLY A 191 10.05 27.74 4.71
N PRO A 192 10.35 27.74 6.02
CA PRO A 192 9.42 28.23 7.02
C PRO A 192 9.12 29.72 6.76
N GLY A 193 7.83 30.06 6.57
CA GLY A 193 7.38 31.42 6.31
C GLY A 193 7.25 31.82 4.84
N ASP A 194 7.71 31.01 3.88
CA ASP A 194 7.54 31.29 2.46
C ASP A 194 6.10 31.08 2.01
N ALA A 195 5.67 31.86 1.01
CA ALA A 195 4.40 31.61 0.33
C ALA A 195 4.40 30.20 -0.28
N PRO A 196 3.27 29.48 -0.24
CA PRO A 196 3.19 28.15 -0.87
C PRO A 196 3.50 28.26 -2.36
N VAL A 197 4.53 27.55 -2.82
CA VAL A 197 4.70 27.28 -4.24
C VAL A 197 3.75 26.14 -4.53
N SER A 198 2.65 26.39 -5.22
CA SER A 198 1.71 25.33 -5.63
C SER A 198 2.31 24.52 -6.76
N PRO A 199 2.84 23.31 -6.50
CA PRO A 199 3.18 22.41 -7.59
C PRO A 199 1.89 22.02 -8.33
N VAL A 200 2.03 21.59 -9.57
CA VAL A 200 0.87 21.15 -10.36
C VAL A 200 0.28 19.90 -9.69
N PRO A 201 -1.01 19.92 -9.29
CA PRO A 201 -1.66 18.73 -8.73
C PRO A 201 -1.61 17.57 -9.73
N PHE A 202 -1.47 16.34 -9.20
CA PHE A 202 -1.48 15.13 -10.02
C PHE A 202 -2.64 14.23 -9.57
N VAL A 203 -2.39 13.19 -8.82
CA VAL A 203 -3.39 12.22 -8.35
C VAL A 203 -3.42 12.24 -6.82
N TRP A 204 -4.57 12.55 -6.22
CA TRP A 204 -4.70 12.73 -4.77
C TRP A 204 -6.06 12.34 -4.20
N THR A 205 -6.94 11.76 -5.03
CA THR A 205 -8.26 11.25 -4.62
C THR A 205 -8.40 9.77 -4.94
N LEU A 206 -9.32 9.09 -4.26
CA LEU A 206 -9.64 7.68 -4.54
C LEU A 206 -10.01 7.46 -6.02
N ARG A 207 -10.86 8.33 -6.57
CA ARG A 207 -11.34 8.23 -7.96
C ARG A 207 -10.20 8.34 -8.98
N GLU A 208 -9.34 9.33 -8.81
CA GLU A 208 -8.19 9.54 -9.71
C GLU A 208 -7.20 8.38 -9.61
N THR A 209 -6.95 7.87 -8.39
CA THR A 209 -6.07 6.73 -8.17
C THR A 209 -6.62 5.46 -8.81
N LEU A 210 -7.92 5.20 -8.69
CA LEU A 210 -8.55 4.07 -9.36
C LEU A 210 -8.43 4.17 -10.89
N ALA A 211 -8.66 5.37 -11.47
CA ALA A 211 -8.49 5.60 -12.91
C ALA A 211 -7.04 5.32 -13.36
N LEU A 212 -6.05 5.74 -12.58
CA LEU A 212 -4.64 5.43 -12.84
C LEU A 212 -4.34 3.92 -12.76
N CYS A 213 -4.89 3.24 -11.75
CA CYS A 213 -4.76 1.79 -11.61
C CYS A 213 -5.35 1.03 -12.81
N GLU A 214 -6.55 1.44 -13.25
CA GLU A 214 -7.23 0.84 -14.41
C GLU A 214 -6.46 1.04 -15.70
N ALA A 215 -5.91 2.24 -15.91
CA ALA A 215 -5.08 2.56 -17.06
C ALA A 215 -3.73 1.82 -17.06
N SER A 216 -3.25 1.37 -15.91
CA SER A 216 -1.92 0.76 -15.77
C SER A 216 -1.94 -0.77 -15.90
N ALA A 217 -2.62 -1.49 -15.00
CA ALA A 217 -2.67 -2.95 -15.03
C ALA A 217 -3.75 -3.54 -14.09
N PRO A 218 -4.21 -4.79 -14.31
CA PRO A 218 -5.23 -5.44 -13.48
C PRO A 218 -4.76 -5.75 -12.05
N ASN A 219 -3.48 -5.99 -11.81
CA ASN A 219 -2.91 -6.28 -10.49
C ASN A 219 -2.45 -5.03 -9.72
N ILE A 220 -2.76 -3.82 -10.22
CA ILE A 220 -2.61 -2.57 -9.47
C ILE A 220 -3.96 -2.13 -8.92
N GLY A 221 -3.97 -1.70 -7.69
CA GLY A 221 -5.12 -1.16 -6.99
C GLY A 221 -4.71 -0.10 -5.98
N VAL A 222 -5.53 0.11 -4.98
CA VAL A 222 -5.36 1.17 -3.98
C VAL A 222 -5.05 0.56 -2.61
N THR A 223 -4.07 1.10 -1.90
CA THR A 223 -4.03 1.08 -0.45
C THR A 223 -4.92 2.22 0.02
N LEU A 224 -6.07 1.86 0.57
CA LEU A 224 -7.09 2.83 0.96
C LEU A 224 -6.90 3.23 2.42
N ASP A 225 -6.30 4.39 2.63
CA ASP A 225 -6.17 4.99 3.95
C ASP A 225 -7.37 5.91 4.24
N ALA A 226 -8.07 5.66 5.34
CA ALA A 226 -9.23 6.44 5.79
C ALA A 226 -8.89 7.92 6.03
N TRP A 227 -7.68 8.23 6.51
CA TRP A 227 -7.20 9.59 6.70
C TRP A 227 -7.08 10.35 5.37
N HIS A 228 -6.40 9.74 4.41
CA HIS A 228 -6.22 10.34 3.10
C HIS A 228 -7.53 10.41 2.33
N TRP A 229 -8.38 9.39 2.45
CA TRP A 229 -9.71 9.37 1.88
C TRP A 229 -10.58 10.52 2.42
N TYR A 230 -10.63 10.72 3.73
CA TYR A 230 -11.40 11.80 4.36
C TYR A 230 -10.90 13.17 3.91
N HIS A 231 -9.60 13.43 3.99
CA HIS A 231 -9.00 14.71 3.64
C HIS A 231 -8.97 15.00 2.13
N SER A 232 -9.26 14.03 1.28
CA SER A 232 -9.51 14.23 -0.15
C SER A 232 -10.98 14.52 -0.49
N GLY A 233 -11.86 14.57 0.51
CA GLY A 233 -13.30 14.70 0.33
C GLY A 233 -13.98 13.42 -0.14
N GLY A 234 -13.37 12.27 0.12
CA GLY A 234 -13.91 10.96 -0.24
C GLY A 234 -15.21 10.63 0.49
N THR A 235 -16.07 9.87 -0.17
CA THR A 235 -17.37 9.43 0.37
C THR A 235 -17.50 7.92 0.36
N ALA A 236 -18.37 7.37 1.23
CA ALA A 236 -18.67 5.94 1.21
C ALA A 236 -19.25 5.48 -0.15
N ALA A 237 -19.84 6.39 -0.94
CA ALA A 237 -20.29 6.09 -2.30
C ALA A 237 -19.11 5.84 -3.26
N ASP A 238 -18.01 6.57 -3.12
CA ASP A 238 -16.80 6.35 -3.94
C ASP A 238 -16.20 4.98 -3.67
N ILE A 239 -16.21 4.52 -2.40
CA ILE A 239 -15.76 3.17 -2.05
C ILE A 239 -16.71 2.12 -2.65
N ARG A 240 -18.02 2.32 -2.55
CA ARG A 240 -19.02 1.38 -3.12
C ARG A 240 -18.95 1.30 -4.65
N ALA A 241 -18.47 2.34 -5.31
CA ALA A 241 -18.26 2.35 -6.77
C ALA A 241 -16.98 1.59 -7.18
N ALA A 242 -16.07 1.32 -6.24
CA ALA A 242 -14.85 0.57 -6.52
C ALA A 242 -15.13 -0.93 -6.56
N SER A 243 -14.37 -1.67 -7.37
CA SER A 243 -14.32 -3.12 -7.28
C SER A 243 -13.50 -3.57 -6.07
N ALA A 244 -13.94 -4.60 -5.35
CA ALA A 244 -13.15 -5.21 -4.27
C ALA A 244 -11.74 -5.60 -4.71
N SER A 245 -11.60 -6.05 -5.97
CA SER A 245 -10.30 -6.41 -6.55
C SER A 245 -9.37 -5.21 -6.72
N ARG A 246 -9.85 -3.97 -6.64
CA ARG A 246 -9.02 -2.76 -6.70
C ARG A 246 -8.59 -2.25 -5.32
N ILE A 247 -9.15 -2.76 -4.24
CA ILE A 247 -8.65 -2.45 -2.89
C ILE A 247 -7.63 -3.51 -2.50
N VAL A 248 -6.37 -3.11 -2.36
CA VAL A 248 -5.25 -4.02 -2.06
C VAL A 248 -5.06 -4.14 -0.56
N HIS A 249 -5.13 -3.03 0.16
CA HIS A 249 -4.96 -2.95 1.61
C HIS A 249 -5.73 -1.77 2.18
N VAL A 250 -5.93 -1.75 3.48
CA VAL A 250 -6.64 -0.66 4.17
C VAL A 250 -5.82 -0.18 5.35
N HIS A 251 -5.57 1.15 5.39
CA HIS A 251 -5.10 1.83 6.58
C HIS A 251 -6.25 2.58 7.24
N VAL A 252 -6.25 2.67 8.56
CA VAL A 252 -7.29 3.35 9.32
C VAL A 252 -6.72 4.18 10.46
N SER A 253 -7.15 5.41 10.53
CA SER A 253 -6.99 6.32 11.66
C SER A 253 -8.16 7.28 11.66
N ASP A 254 -8.22 8.21 12.62
CA ASP A 254 -9.28 9.19 12.69
C ASP A 254 -8.72 10.62 12.65
N ALA A 255 -9.57 11.63 12.46
CA ALA A 255 -9.20 13.02 12.29
C ALA A 255 -10.02 13.94 13.18
N ARG A 256 -9.41 15.06 13.57
CA ARG A 256 -10.15 16.20 14.14
C ARG A 256 -10.77 17.03 13.04
N ALA A 257 -11.94 17.64 13.31
CA ALA A 257 -12.46 18.70 12.46
C ALA A 257 -11.53 19.92 12.57
N MET A 258 -10.91 20.29 11.44
CA MET A 258 -10.02 21.44 11.37
C MET A 258 -9.94 21.98 9.93
N PRO A 259 -9.51 23.25 9.74
CA PRO A 259 -9.26 23.79 8.40
C PRO A 259 -8.23 22.95 7.63
N PRO A 260 -8.42 22.71 6.32
CA PRO A 260 -7.51 21.88 5.51
C PRO A 260 -6.04 22.33 5.52
N GLU A 261 -5.80 23.65 5.66
CA GLU A 261 -4.47 24.27 5.72
C GLU A 261 -3.72 23.95 7.01
N ASP A 262 -4.44 23.57 8.07
CA ASP A 262 -3.86 23.25 9.37
C ASP A 262 -3.59 21.76 9.56
N VAL A 263 -4.11 20.92 8.65
CA VAL A 263 -3.95 19.46 8.71
C VAL A 263 -2.50 19.07 8.48
N ARG A 264 -1.97 18.21 9.37
CA ARG A 264 -0.64 17.61 9.27
C ARG A 264 -0.78 16.10 9.47
N ASP A 265 0.07 15.32 8.79
CA ASP A 265 -0.01 13.87 8.83
C ASP A 265 0.23 13.25 10.21
N ASP A 266 0.97 13.94 11.06
CA ASP A 266 1.24 13.55 12.43
C ASP A 266 0.11 13.91 13.43
N MET A 267 -1.05 14.39 12.95
CA MET A 267 -2.21 14.73 13.78
C MET A 267 -3.29 13.64 13.79
N ARG A 268 -2.96 12.43 13.35
CA ARG A 268 -3.90 11.32 13.31
C ARG A 268 -4.37 10.93 14.71
N LEU A 269 -5.66 10.58 14.81
CA LEU A 269 -6.28 10.05 16.03
C LEU A 269 -6.46 8.54 15.93
N LEU A 270 -6.65 7.91 17.08
CA LEU A 270 -7.07 6.52 17.13
C LEU A 270 -8.46 6.36 16.50
N PRO A 271 -8.74 5.24 15.82
CA PRO A 271 -10.04 4.99 15.21
C PRO A 271 -11.20 5.12 16.19
N GLY A 272 -12.17 5.96 15.86
CA GLY A 272 -13.36 6.26 16.67
C GLY A 272 -13.20 7.43 17.64
N GLU A 273 -12.06 8.13 17.66
CA GLU A 273 -11.85 9.33 18.49
C GLU A 273 -12.12 10.65 17.74
N GLY A 274 -12.41 10.60 16.46
CA GLY A 274 -12.53 11.78 15.60
C GLY A 274 -13.83 11.89 14.86
N VAL A 275 -13.77 12.52 13.69
CA VAL A 275 -14.94 12.89 12.88
C VAL A 275 -15.07 12.10 11.56
N ILE A 276 -14.13 11.21 11.24
CA ILE A 276 -14.25 10.37 10.05
C ILE A 276 -15.40 9.39 10.23
N ASP A 277 -16.29 9.29 9.24
CA ASP A 277 -17.34 8.25 9.23
C ASP A 277 -16.72 6.86 8.95
N LEU A 278 -15.97 6.35 9.93
CA LEU A 278 -15.36 5.04 9.85
C LEU A 278 -16.37 3.90 9.82
N VAL A 279 -17.57 4.10 10.39
CA VAL A 279 -18.65 3.10 10.30
C VAL A 279 -19.12 2.97 8.86
N GLY A 280 -19.44 4.08 8.20
CA GLY A 280 -19.80 4.11 6.77
C GLY A 280 -18.67 3.62 5.86
N PHE A 281 -17.42 3.95 6.19
CA PHE A 281 -16.22 3.46 5.51
C PHE A 281 -16.14 1.93 5.52
N PHE A 282 -16.22 1.29 6.67
CA PHE A 282 -16.17 -0.16 6.80
C PHE A 282 -17.40 -0.86 6.21
N GLN A 283 -18.59 -0.27 6.34
CA GLN A 283 -19.80 -0.78 5.69
C GLN A 283 -19.69 -0.74 4.16
N ALA A 284 -19.06 0.28 3.59
CA ALA A 284 -18.82 0.36 2.17
C ALA A 284 -17.82 -0.71 1.70
N LEU A 285 -16.73 -0.95 2.45
CA LEU A 285 -15.78 -2.04 2.20
C LEU A 285 -16.45 -3.42 2.26
N LYS A 286 -17.32 -3.65 3.25
CA LYS A 286 -18.11 -4.88 3.35
C LYS A 286 -19.03 -5.05 2.14
N ALA A 287 -19.72 -3.98 1.75
CA ALA A 287 -20.68 -4.01 0.63
C ALA A 287 -20.05 -4.40 -0.70
N ILE A 288 -18.79 -4.01 -0.95
CA ILE A 288 -18.04 -4.44 -2.14
C ILE A 288 -17.38 -5.81 -1.98
N GLY A 289 -17.43 -6.42 -0.79
CA GLY A 289 -16.82 -7.71 -0.51
C GLY A 289 -15.30 -7.67 -0.31
N TYR A 290 -14.74 -6.56 0.20
CA TYR A 290 -13.32 -6.48 0.50
C TYR A 290 -12.89 -7.53 1.52
N GLN A 291 -11.79 -8.22 1.20
CA GLN A 291 -11.13 -9.20 2.08
C GLN A 291 -9.64 -8.88 2.15
N GLY A 292 -9.15 -8.67 3.35
CA GLY A 292 -7.73 -8.34 3.52
C GLY A 292 -7.41 -7.67 4.84
N GLY A 293 -6.15 -7.23 4.96
CA GLY A 293 -5.64 -6.53 6.14
C GLY A 293 -6.25 -5.14 6.31
N VAL A 294 -6.49 -4.80 7.57
CA VAL A 294 -6.84 -3.45 8.04
C VAL A 294 -5.82 -3.08 9.11
N ALA A 295 -5.03 -2.05 8.86
CA ALA A 295 -3.96 -1.63 9.75
C ALA A 295 -4.25 -0.27 10.40
N PRO A 296 -4.25 -0.17 11.74
CA PRO A 296 -4.41 1.10 12.44
C PRO A 296 -3.15 1.97 12.31
N GLU A 297 -3.10 2.82 11.29
CA GLU A 297 -1.95 3.68 11.02
C GLU A 297 -2.07 5.03 11.74
N VAL A 298 -1.75 5.04 13.02
CA VAL A 298 -1.78 6.25 13.84
C VAL A 298 -0.38 6.86 13.94
N ILE A 299 -0.12 7.84 13.07
CA ILE A 299 1.15 8.59 13.03
C ILE A 299 1.03 9.83 13.91
N GLY A 300 2.07 10.09 14.73
CA GLY A 300 2.15 11.31 15.52
C GLY A 300 2.07 11.09 17.04
N PRO A 301 1.91 12.19 17.82
CA PRO A 301 2.01 12.18 19.29
C PRO A 301 0.77 11.59 20.00
N ARG A 302 -0.25 11.11 19.25
CA ARG A 302 -1.44 10.51 19.86
C ARG A 302 -1.14 9.22 20.60
N ILE A 303 -0.07 8.52 20.21
CA ILE A 303 0.52 7.47 21.02
C ILE A 303 1.41 8.16 22.06
N PRO A 304 1.04 8.15 23.35
CA PRO A 304 1.76 8.88 24.39
C PRO A 304 3.24 8.49 24.46
N ASP A 305 4.10 9.48 24.68
CA ASP A 305 5.50 9.22 24.98
C ASP A 305 5.62 8.33 26.23
N GLY A 306 6.48 7.32 26.16
CA GLY A 306 6.67 6.34 27.23
C GLY A 306 5.74 5.13 27.20
N MET A 307 4.75 5.11 26.31
CA MET A 307 3.94 3.91 26.07
C MET A 307 4.79 2.80 25.44
N SER A 308 4.71 1.61 25.98
CA SER A 308 5.41 0.46 25.40
C SER A 308 4.84 0.09 24.03
N PRO A 309 5.63 -0.55 23.15
CA PRO A 309 5.13 -1.06 21.87
C PRO A 309 3.92 -2.00 22.01
N GLU A 310 3.85 -2.78 23.09
CA GLU A 310 2.72 -3.68 23.33
C GLU A 310 1.45 -2.92 23.71
N GLU A 311 1.54 -1.91 24.56
CA GLU A 311 0.42 -1.04 24.92
C GLU A 311 -0.10 -0.28 23.71
N SER A 312 0.80 0.29 22.89
CA SER A 312 0.45 1.01 21.66
C SER A 312 -0.27 0.08 20.65
N ALA A 313 0.28 -1.11 20.43
CA ALA A 313 -0.31 -2.10 19.55
C ALA A 313 -1.69 -2.56 20.06
N ARG A 314 -1.84 -2.78 21.36
CA ARG A 314 -3.12 -3.15 21.99
C ARG A 314 -4.17 -2.05 21.82
N LEU A 315 -3.80 -0.81 22.06
CA LEU A 315 -4.69 0.34 21.90
C LEU A 315 -5.19 0.48 20.47
N GLY A 316 -4.31 0.34 19.47
CA GLY A 316 -4.69 0.34 18.05
C GLY A 316 -5.62 -0.81 17.69
N LEU A 317 -5.38 -2.01 18.21
CA LEU A 317 -6.24 -3.18 18.02
C LEU A 317 -7.64 -2.93 18.60
N GLU A 318 -7.73 -2.49 19.86
CA GLU A 318 -8.98 -2.31 20.59
C GLU A 318 -9.87 -1.26 19.96
N THR A 319 -9.30 -0.08 19.66
CA THR A 319 -10.05 1.03 19.06
C THR A 319 -10.56 0.68 17.65
N THR A 320 -9.73 0.05 16.83
CA THR A 320 -10.14 -0.38 15.49
C THR A 320 -11.22 -1.46 15.56
N THR A 321 -11.04 -2.46 16.45
CA THR A 321 -12.04 -3.51 16.67
C THR A 321 -13.38 -2.90 17.10
N ALA A 322 -13.38 -1.91 17.98
CA ALA A 322 -14.61 -1.26 18.44
C ALA A 322 -15.38 -0.60 17.29
N VAL A 323 -14.68 0.09 16.38
CA VAL A 323 -15.30 0.70 15.19
C VAL A 323 -15.80 -0.37 14.21
N MET A 324 -15.00 -1.39 13.95
CA MET A 324 -15.36 -2.49 13.03
C MET A 324 -16.60 -3.26 13.55
N ARG A 325 -16.73 -3.46 14.86
CA ARG A 325 -17.93 -4.05 15.49
C ARG A 325 -19.16 -3.16 15.32
N LYS A 326 -19.03 -1.83 15.51
CA LYS A 326 -20.13 -0.88 15.25
C LYS A 326 -20.58 -0.93 13.78
N ALA A 327 -19.67 -1.16 12.86
CA ALA A 327 -19.94 -1.32 11.44
C ALA A 327 -20.51 -2.72 11.07
N GLY A 328 -20.50 -3.69 11.99
CA GLY A 328 -20.97 -5.06 11.76
C GLY A 328 -20.04 -5.87 10.84
N VAL A 329 -18.73 -5.62 10.91
CA VAL A 329 -17.74 -6.25 10.02
C VAL A 329 -16.68 -7.07 10.77
N TYR A 330 -16.80 -7.17 12.11
CA TYR A 330 -15.85 -7.89 12.97
C TYR A 330 -16.59 -8.74 14.00
#